data_60a00e7008ec166a4efbba80004855f8
#
_entry.id   60a00e7008ec166a4efbba80004855f8
#
_cell.length_a   1.000
_cell.length_b   1.000
_cell.length_c   1.000
_cell.angle_alpha   90.00
_cell.angle_beta   90.00
_cell.angle_gamma   90.00
#
_symmetry.space_group_name_H-M   'P 1'
#
loop_
_entity.id
_entity.type
_entity.pdbx_description
1 polymer ?
#
loop_
_entity_poly.entity_id
_entity_poly.type
_entity_poly.pdbx_seq_one_letter_code
_entity_poly.pdbx_strand_id
1 'polypeptide(L)'
;MAEISRREFLEKAAAGSAVGGLLAANAGDLGANPLGLPIGSQIYPFRSMLKVFPAFVKMMAGIGVTRLELCSPIGYGADFAALANGKEVKKILADHGIKAESGHFGLAELRKNQNKSIAWAKAVGIRQMIVASLGDGNGRDSPTMEQVKKAADEYNQIAAIAAKAGIQQGLHNEGFELSMVDGKRTYDMLFDLLDPKLVKFQFQMSTITAGLIAAEYFLKYPGRFISMHLQDVDMNAPVTTPPSTQGTPAAESRRAGRRPQVAVGKGSIDWVKTFTAAKTGGVKNYFVEQNWELTQQSVAYLKTLKV
;
A
#
# COMPACT_ATOMS: atom_id res chain seq x y z
N MET A 1 1.40 20.52 3.52
CA MET A 1 0.16 19.82 3.92
C MET A 1 0.04 19.97 5.42
N ALA A 2 -1.04 20.55 5.91
CA ALA A 2 -1.25 20.68 7.35
C ALA A 2 -1.45 19.27 7.94
N GLU A 3 -0.63 18.90 8.92
CA GLU A 3 -0.88 17.71 9.74
C GLU A 3 -2.14 17.96 10.55
N ILE A 4 -3.07 17.00 10.53
CA ILE A 4 -4.24 17.06 11.40
C ILE A 4 -3.75 17.02 12.84
N SER A 5 -4.11 18.02 13.64
CA SER A 5 -3.73 18.10 15.04
C SER A 5 -4.40 16.96 15.84
N ARG A 6 -3.78 16.56 16.97
CA ARG A 6 -4.33 15.55 17.88
C ARG A 6 -5.76 15.89 18.32
N ARG A 7 -6.06 17.19 18.49
CA ARG A 7 -7.38 17.67 18.89
C ARG A 7 -8.41 17.49 17.78
N GLU A 8 -8.08 17.88 16.55
CA GLU A 8 -8.95 17.67 15.37
C GLU A 8 -9.17 16.18 15.09
N PHE A 9 -8.16 15.34 15.34
CA PHE A 9 -8.29 13.89 15.24
C PHE A 9 -9.32 13.34 16.24
N LEU A 10 -9.22 13.74 17.52
CA LEU A 10 -10.15 13.29 18.55
C LEU A 10 -11.56 13.84 18.36
N GLU A 11 -11.71 15.08 17.90
CA GLU A 11 -13.00 15.67 17.56
C GLU A 11 -13.67 14.96 16.39
N LYS A 12 -12.91 14.59 15.35
CA LYS A 12 -13.41 13.79 14.20
C LYS A 12 -13.74 12.35 14.61
N ALA A 13 -12.99 11.76 15.52
CA ALA A 13 -13.29 10.43 16.08
C ALA A 13 -14.56 10.43 16.93
N ALA A 14 -14.85 11.54 17.64
CA ALA A 14 -16.08 11.73 18.41
C ALA A 14 -17.30 11.99 17.51
N ALA A 15 -17.15 12.78 16.45
CA ALA A 15 -18.22 13.05 15.47
C ALA A 15 -18.67 11.79 14.71
N GLY A 16 -17.76 10.84 14.49
CA GLY A 16 -18.09 9.52 13.92
C GLY A 16 -19.00 8.66 14.80
N SER A 17 -19.23 9.05 16.05
CA SER A 17 -20.08 8.32 17.00
C SER A 17 -21.59 8.52 16.78
N ALA A 18 -22.00 9.54 16.03
CA ALA A 18 -23.40 9.82 15.74
C ALA A 18 -24.01 8.93 14.62
N VAL A 19 -23.20 8.11 13.96
CA VAL A 19 -23.62 7.16 12.87
C VAL A 19 -23.71 5.72 13.37
N GLY A 20 -23.85 5.51 14.66
CA GLY A 20 -23.91 4.18 15.30
C GLY A 20 -25.13 3.32 14.95
N GLY A 21 -25.98 3.73 14.03
CA GLY A 21 -27.18 2.99 13.59
C GLY A 21 -27.03 2.16 12.30
N LEU A 22 -25.89 2.19 11.64
CA LEU A 22 -25.68 1.59 10.29
C LEU A 22 -24.77 0.35 10.26
N LEU A 23 -24.32 -0.16 11.41
CA LEU A 23 -23.37 -1.29 11.46
C LEU A 23 -23.98 -2.66 11.12
N ALA A 24 -25.28 -2.76 10.99
CA ALA A 24 -25.96 -4.04 10.64
C ALA A 24 -26.25 -4.22 9.14
N ALA A 25 -26.01 -3.20 8.29
CA ALA A 25 -26.44 -3.20 6.89
C ALA A 25 -25.37 -3.59 5.86
N ASN A 26 -24.10 -3.76 6.23
CA ASN A 26 -23.02 -3.82 5.25
C ASN A 26 -22.44 -5.19 4.91
N ALA A 27 -23.05 -6.30 5.34
CA ALA A 27 -22.66 -7.63 4.87
C ALA A 27 -23.22 -7.98 3.46
N GLY A 28 -24.11 -7.15 2.92
CA GLY A 28 -24.88 -7.46 1.72
C GLY A 28 -24.43 -6.82 0.41
N ASP A 29 -23.54 -5.81 0.44
CA ASP A 29 -23.30 -4.98 -0.77
C ASP A 29 -21.82 -4.94 -1.23
N LEU A 30 -21.06 -5.99 -1.00
CA LEU A 30 -19.72 -6.13 -1.62
C LEU A 30 -19.79 -6.19 -3.15
N GLY A 31 -20.97 -6.49 -3.72
CA GLY A 31 -21.19 -6.48 -5.16
C GLY A 31 -21.13 -5.09 -5.82
N ALA A 32 -21.26 -4.02 -5.04
CA ALA A 32 -21.14 -2.63 -5.51
C ALA A 32 -19.68 -2.14 -5.51
N ASN A 33 -18.80 -2.76 -4.73
CA ASN A 33 -17.38 -2.38 -4.71
C ASN A 33 -16.65 -2.91 -5.96
N PRO A 34 -15.62 -2.19 -6.45
CA PRO A 34 -14.79 -2.70 -7.55
C PRO A 34 -14.28 -4.11 -7.28
N LEU A 35 -14.33 -4.99 -8.29
CA LEU A 35 -13.96 -6.40 -8.21
C LEU A 35 -14.81 -7.25 -7.24
N GLY A 36 -15.87 -6.72 -6.65
CA GLY A 36 -16.60 -7.38 -5.54
C GLY A 36 -15.71 -7.58 -4.30
N LEU A 37 -14.67 -6.79 -4.13
CA LEU A 37 -13.69 -6.91 -3.03
C LEU A 37 -13.92 -5.82 -1.97
N PRO A 38 -13.57 -6.09 -0.69
CA PRO A 38 -13.61 -5.10 0.36
C PRO A 38 -12.71 -3.90 0.05
N ILE A 39 -13.17 -2.67 0.38
CA ILE A 39 -12.35 -1.47 0.26
C ILE A 39 -11.29 -1.49 1.36
N GLY A 40 -10.02 -1.40 0.93
CA GLY A 40 -8.86 -1.34 1.80
C GLY A 40 -8.23 0.05 1.88
N SER A 41 -7.47 0.29 2.94
CA SER A 41 -6.59 1.44 3.09
C SER A 41 -5.23 1.06 3.66
N GLN A 42 -4.18 1.65 3.13
CA GLN A 42 -2.83 1.53 3.65
C GLN A 42 -2.62 2.56 4.76
N ILE A 43 -1.95 2.18 5.86
CA ILE A 43 -1.86 3.02 7.06
C ILE A 43 -0.68 3.99 7.09
N TYR A 44 0.30 3.87 6.20
CA TYR A 44 1.50 4.71 6.23
C TYR A 44 1.22 6.23 6.18
N PRO A 45 0.25 6.73 5.38
CA PRO A 45 -0.12 8.15 5.39
C PRO A 45 -0.65 8.64 6.75
N PHE A 46 -1.08 7.72 7.60
CA PHE A 46 -1.71 8.00 8.91
C PHE A 46 -0.80 7.74 10.11
N ARG A 47 0.50 7.55 9.91
CA ARG A 47 1.45 7.16 10.97
C ARG A 47 1.41 8.05 12.22
N SER A 48 1.18 9.36 12.06
CA SER A 48 1.04 10.28 13.19
C SER A 48 -0.21 10.00 14.06
N MET A 49 -1.24 9.37 13.49
CA MET A 49 -2.52 9.05 14.13
C MET A 49 -2.50 7.70 14.85
N LEU A 50 -1.53 6.84 14.54
CA LEU A 50 -1.49 5.46 15.05
C LEU A 50 -1.20 5.37 16.56
N LYS A 51 -0.74 6.44 17.20
CA LYS A 51 -0.57 6.52 18.67
C LYS A 51 -1.87 6.22 19.43
N VAL A 52 -3.02 6.44 18.79
CA VAL A 52 -4.35 6.10 19.32
C VAL A 52 -5.02 5.10 18.36
N PHE A 53 -4.42 3.93 18.20
CA PHE A 53 -4.78 2.94 17.18
C PHE A 53 -6.27 2.54 17.20
N PRO A 54 -6.93 2.29 18.35
CA PRO A 54 -8.37 1.97 18.36
C PRO A 54 -9.24 3.09 17.78
N ALA A 55 -8.92 4.36 18.06
CA ALA A 55 -9.66 5.50 17.51
C ALA A 55 -9.46 5.62 15.99
N PHE A 56 -8.23 5.40 15.52
CA PHE A 56 -7.93 5.33 14.07
C PHE A 56 -8.72 4.23 13.38
N VAL A 57 -8.75 3.02 13.95
CA VAL A 57 -9.49 1.89 13.37
C VAL A 57 -10.99 2.18 13.30
N LYS A 58 -11.57 2.74 14.38
CA LYS A 58 -12.98 3.18 14.41
C LYS A 58 -13.28 4.21 13.33
N MET A 59 -12.39 5.17 13.12
CA MET A 59 -12.53 6.22 12.11
C MET A 59 -12.52 5.63 10.69
N MET A 60 -11.62 4.66 10.40
CA MET A 60 -11.56 3.98 9.12
C MET A 60 -12.79 3.12 8.87
N ALA A 61 -13.28 2.40 9.88
CA ALA A 61 -14.53 1.64 9.79
C ALA A 61 -15.72 2.56 9.49
N GLY A 62 -15.76 3.75 10.10
CA GLY A 62 -16.84 4.74 9.92
C GLY A 62 -17.01 5.23 8.48
N ILE A 63 -15.97 5.22 7.67
CA ILE A 63 -16.06 5.55 6.24
C ILE A 63 -16.28 4.32 5.35
N GLY A 64 -16.33 3.11 5.93
CA GLY A 64 -16.58 1.85 5.22
C GLY A 64 -15.33 1.13 4.72
N VAL A 65 -14.16 1.47 5.25
CA VAL A 65 -12.95 0.66 5.07
C VAL A 65 -13.07 -0.61 5.92
N THR A 66 -12.88 -1.77 5.29
CA THR A 66 -12.98 -3.08 5.97
C THR A 66 -11.69 -3.90 5.87
N ARG A 67 -10.68 -3.34 5.21
CA ARG A 67 -9.32 -3.91 5.15
C ARG A 67 -8.30 -2.84 5.47
N LEU A 68 -7.31 -3.16 6.29
CA LEU A 68 -6.12 -2.32 6.46
C LEU A 68 -4.89 -3.09 6.01
N GLU A 69 -4.03 -2.41 5.29
CA GLU A 69 -2.67 -2.86 5.06
C GLU A 69 -1.77 -2.16 6.09
N LEU A 70 -1.16 -2.96 6.94
CA LEU A 70 -0.35 -2.46 8.06
C LEU A 70 1.11 -2.25 7.63
N CYS A 71 1.87 -1.54 8.47
CA CYS A 71 3.33 -1.49 8.39
C CYS A 71 3.91 -2.20 9.62
N SER A 72 4.96 -3.00 9.42
CA SER A 72 5.63 -3.71 10.49
C SER A 72 6.26 -2.74 11.51
N PRO A 73 5.94 -2.84 12.80
CA PRO A 73 6.58 -2.00 13.82
C PRO A 73 8.08 -2.30 13.99
N ILE A 74 8.56 -3.46 13.50
CA ILE A 74 9.95 -3.87 13.57
C ILE A 74 10.81 -3.07 12.58
N GLY A 75 10.29 -2.83 11.37
CA GLY A 75 11.04 -2.15 10.30
C GLY A 75 10.70 -0.67 10.13
N TYR A 76 9.49 -0.27 10.50
CA TYR A 76 9.01 1.10 10.30
C TYR A 76 9.19 2.01 11.53
N GLY A 77 9.62 1.46 12.67
CA GLY A 77 10.08 2.25 13.81
C GLY A 77 8.97 2.83 14.69
N ALA A 78 9.31 3.91 15.40
CA ALA A 78 8.55 4.44 16.54
C ALA A 78 7.11 4.86 16.22
N ASP A 79 6.83 5.37 15.04
CA ASP A 79 5.48 5.78 14.64
C ASP A 79 4.49 4.59 14.60
N PHE A 80 5.01 3.38 14.46
CA PHE A 80 4.23 2.14 14.39
C PHE A 80 4.30 1.31 15.68
N ALA A 81 4.90 1.82 16.75
CA ALA A 81 5.09 1.10 18.01
C ALA A 81 3.77 0.60 18.63
N ALA A 82 2.65 1.30 18.41
CA ALA A 82 1.33 0.87 18.86
C ALA A 82 0.89 -0.48 18.22
N LEU A 83 1.53 -0.92 17.15
CA LEU A 83 1.24 -2.19 16.47
C LEU A 83 2.11 -3.36 16.98
N ALA A 84 2.98 -3.16 17.95
CA ALA A 84 3.95 -4.18 18.40
C ALA A 84 3.30 -5.46 18.91
N ASN A 85 2.16 -5.37 19.59
CA ASN A 85 1.41 -6.55 20.04
C ASN A 85 0.41 -7.00 18.96
N GLY A 86 0.84 -7.92 18.08
CA GLY A 86 0.03 -8.38 16.97
C GLY A 86 -1.30 -9.02 17.35
N LYS A 87 -1.39 -9.70 18.51
CA LYS A 87 -2.67 -10.28 19.00
C LYS A 87 -3.68 -9.20 19.39
N GLU A 88 -3.20 -8.15 20.04
CA GLU A 88 -4.01 -7.00 20.43
C GLU A 88 -4.46 -6.20 19.20
N VAL A 89 -3.56 -5.97 18.25
CA VAL A 89 -3.88 -5.36 16.96
C VAL A 89 -5.00 -6.13 16.26
N LYS A 90 -4.89 -7.47 16.17
CA LYS A 90 -5.91 -8.32 15.57
C LYS A 90 -7.27 -8.17 16.27
N LYS A 91 -7.25 -8.11 17.63
CA LYS A 91 -8.49 -7.92 18.40
C LYS A 91 -9.13 -6.58 18.12
N ILE A 92 -8.36 -5.48 18.18
CA ILE A 92 -8.85 -4.12 17.91
C ILE A 92 -9.47 -4.02 16.50
N LEU A 93 -8.82 -4.60 15.49
CA LEU A 93 -9.35 -4.64 14.13
C LEU A 93 -10.68 -5.40 14.06
N ALA A 94 -10.75 -6.59 14.69
CA ALA A 94 -11.93 -7.42 14.70
C ALA A 94 -13.12 -6.75 15.40
N ASP A 95 -12.89 -6.04 16.52
CA ASP A 95 -13.91 -5.28 17.27
C ASP A 95 -14.59 -4.20 16.39
N HIS A 96 -13.97 -3.83 15.27
CA HIS A 96 -14.51 -2.85 14.30
C HIS A 96 -14.83 -3.45 12.91
N GLY A 97 -14.86 -4.78 12.78
CA GLY A 97 -15.16 -5.45 11.51
C GLY A 97 -14.05 -5.29 10.44
N ILE A 98 -12.84 -4.90 10.82
CA ILE A 98 -11.69 -4.74 9.92
C ILE A 98 -10.79 -5.97 10.00
N LYS A 99 -10.14 -6.31 8.86
CA LYS A 99 -9.09 -7.34 8.79
C LYS A 99 -7.82 -6.74 8.21
N ALA A 100 -6.67 -7.31 8.59
CA ALA A 100 -5.38 -7.01 8.00
C ALA A 100 -4.76 -8.33 7.48
N GLU A 101 -4.83 -8.53 6.17
CA GLU A 101 -4.28 -9.72 5.49
C GLU A 101 -3.01 -9.39 4.73
N SER A 102 -2.68 -8.10 4.59
CA SER A 102 -1.48 -7.57 3.95
C SER A 102 -0.75 -6.58 4.87
N GLY A 103 0.56 -6.48 4.70
CA GLY A 103 1.36 -5.49 5.40
C GLY A 103 2.69 -5.23 4.73
N HIS A 104 3.22 -4.00 4.91
CA HIS A 104 4.53 -3.58 4.45
C HIS A 104 5.61 -3.92 5.47
N PHE A 105 6.73 -4.42 4.97
CA PHE A 105 7.91 -4.83 5.74
C PHE A 105 9.16 -4.22 5.11
N GLY A 106 10.09 -3.75 5.94
CA GLY A 106 11.35 -3.23 5.45
C GLY A 106 12.27 -4.35 4.94
N LEU A 107 12.94 -4.18 3.78
CA LEU A 107 13.90 -5.17 3.29
C LEU A 107 15.01 -5.43 4.32
N ALA A 108 15.56 -4.36 4.94
CA ALA A 108 16.55 -4.46 6.00
C ALA A 108 16.04 -5.21 7.25
N GLU A 109 14.74 -5.09 7.55
CA GLU A 109 14.07 -5.85 8.60
C GLU A 109 14.06 -7.34 8.26
N LEU A 110 13.68 -7.70 7.05
CA LEU A 110 13.62 -9.10 6.62
C LEU A 110 15.01 -9.74 6.56
N ARG A 111 16.04 -9.00 6.20
CA ARG A 111 17.42 -9.47 6.26
C ARG A 111 17.87 -9.86 7.69
N LYS A 112 17.42 -9.11 8.69
CA LYS A 112 17.90 -9.24 10.08
C LYS A 112 16.95 -9.97 11.02
N ASN A 113 15.66 -9.84 10.80
CA ASN A 113 14.61 -10.22 11.76
C ASN A 113 13.47 -11.01 11.13
N GLN A 114 13.66 -11.68 10.00
CA GLN A 114 12.58 -12.29 9.22
C GLN A 114 11.66 -13.20 10.06
N ASN A 115 12.22 -14.04 10.91
CA ASN A 115 11.42 -14.93 11.79
C ASN A 115 10.53 -14.16 12.78
N LYS A 116 11.02 -13.04 13.32
CA LYS A 116 10.23 -12.16 14.21
C LYS A 116 9.11 -11.47 13.43
N SER A 117 9.42 -10.98 12.23
CA SER A 117 8.45 -10.35 11.33
C SER A 117 7.35 -11.33 10.91
N ILE A 118 7.71 -12.56 10.58
CA ILE A 118 6.76 -13.66 10.29
C ILE A 118 5.88 -13.97 11.51
N ALA A 119 6.46 -14.05 12.70
CA ALA A 119 5.71 -14.31 13.92
C ALA A 119 4.69 -13.19 14.22
N TRP A 120 5.10 -11.94 14.08
CA TRP A 120 4.20 -10.78 14.20
C TRP A 120 3.10 -10.81 13.13
N ALA A 121 3.45 -11.01 11.88
CA ALA A 121 2.50 -11.11 10.78
C ALA A 121 1.41 -12.16 11.05
N LYS A 122 1.81 -13.36 11.51
CA LYS A 122 0.88 -14.43 11.90
C LYS A 122 0.00 -14.05 13.08
N ALA A 123 0.55 -13.36 14.09
CA ALA A 123 -0.21 -12.93 15.25
C ALA A 123 -1.32 -11.93 14.88
N VAL A 124 -1.08 -11.05 13.92
CA VAL A 124 -2.08 -10.13 13.35
C VAL A 124 -3.08 -10.87 12.47
N GLY A 125 -2.62 -11.84 11.67
CA GLY A 125 -3.39 -12.53 10.63
C GLY A 125 -2.96 -12.14 9.21
N ILE A 126 -1.83 -11.47 9.05
CA ILE A 126 -1.24 -11.10 7.77
C ILE A 126 -0.79 -12.35 7.03
N ARG A 127 -1.13 -12.44 5.76
CA ARG A 127 -0.77 -13.53 4.85
C ARG A 127 0.08 -13.05 3.66
N GLN A 128 0.17 -11.74 3.46
CA GLN A 128 0.92 -11.11 2.39
C GLN A 128 1.91 -10.11 3.03
N MET A 129 3.20 -10.38 2.88
CA MET A 129 4.27 -9.50 3.33
C MET A 129 4.86 -8.77 2.13
N ILE A 130 4.65 -7.46 2.08
CA ILE A 130 5.04 -6.62 0.94
C ILE A 130 6.30 -5.83 1.30
N VAL A 131 7.29 -5.83 0.42
CA VAL A 131 8.46 -4.95 0.50
C VAL A 131 8.26 -3.80 -0.48
N ALA A 132 8.46 -2.58 -0.01
CA ALA A 132 8.21 -1.38 -0.81
C ALA A 132 9.18 -1.24 -2.00
N SER A 133 10.45 -1.62 -1.81
CA SER A 133 11.48 -1.59 -2.84
C SER A 133 12.66 -2.50 -2.47
N LEU A 134 13.34 -3.06 -3.47
CA LEU A 134 14.56 -3.86 -3.29
C LEU A 134 15.82 -2.99 -3.14
N GLY A 135 15.72 -1.69 -3.40
CA GLY A 135 16.82 -0.75 -3.18
C GLY A 135 17.09 -0.46 -1.71
N ASP A 136 18.24 0.11 -1.44
CA ASP A 136 18.68 0.51 -0.10
C ASP A 136 17.99 1.79 0.43
N GLY A 137 17.05 2.32 -0.32
CA GLY A 137 16.28 3.52 0.01
C GLY A 137 16.93 4.83 -0.50
N ASN A 138 18.10 4.78 -1.11
CA ASN A 138 18.75 5.96 -1.65
C ASN A 138 18.19 6.41 -3.02
N GLY A 139 17.44 5.55 -3.71
CA GLY A 139 16.51 5.88 -4.80
C GLY A 139 17.05 6.61 -6.02
N ARG A 140 18.37 6.79 -6.12
CA ARG A 140 19.05 7.55 -7.17
C ARG A 140 20.12 6.76 -7.89
N ASP A 141 20.44 5.58 -7.41
CA ASP A 141 21.51 4.80 -8.00
C ASP A 141 20.94 4.13 -9.25
N SER A 142 21.57 4.39 -10.39
CA SER A 142 21.38 3.55 -11.57
C SER A 142 22.03 2.21 -11.24
N PRO A 143 21.29 1.16 -10.86
CA PRO A 143 21.89 -0.11 -10.51
C PRO A 143 22.54 -0.71 -11.75
N THR A 144 23.57 -1.52 -11.55
CA THR A 144 24.09 -2.39 -12.60
C THR A 144 23.19 -3.62 -12.76
N MET A 145 23.27 -4.29 -13.90
CA MET A 145 22.55 -5.56 -14.11
C MET A 145 22.92 -6.61 -13.04
N GLU A 146 24.17 -6.65 -12.60
CA GLU A 146 24.63 -7.54 -11.54
C GLU A 146 23.92 -7.24 -10.21
N GLN A 147 23.79 -5.95 -9.86
CA GLN A 147 23.06 -5.53 -8.66
C GLN A 147 21.57 -5.91 -8.73
N VAL A 148 20.93 -5.78 -9.91
CA VAL A 148 19.54 -6.18 -10.11
C VAL A 148 19.38 -7.69 -9.90
N LYS A 149 20.25 -8.51 -10.51
CA LYS A 149 20.24 -9.96 -10.33
C LYS A 149 20.46 -10.36 -8.88
N LYS A 150 21.46 -9.78 -8.22
CA LYS A 150 21.74 -10.05 -6.81
C LYS A 150 20.57 -9.70 -5.90
N ALA A 151 19.91 -8.58 -6.13
CA ALA A 151 18.72 -8.17 -5.36
C ALA A 151 17.55 -9.15 -5.58
N ALA A 152 17.34 -9.60 -6.81
CA ALA A 152 16.30 -10.58 -7.12
C ALA A 152 16.59 -11.96 -6.49
N ASP A 153 17.83 -12.44 -6.55
CA ASP A 153 18.25 -13.72 -5.95
C ASP A 153 18.05 -13.68 -4.42
N GLU A 154 18.50 -12.60 -3.77
CA GLU A 154 18.28 -12.41 -2.33
C GLU A 154 16.79 -12.40 -1.99
N TYR A 155 15.99 -11.69 -2.77
CA TYR A 155 14.56 -11.59 -2.51
C TYR A 155 13.81 -12.91 -2.73
N ASN A 156 14.22 -13.72 -3.71
CA ASN A 156 13.72 -15.08 -3.88
C ASN A 156 14.03 -15.97 -2.66
N GLN A 157 15.22 -15.82 -2.04
CA GLN A 157 15.57 -16.55 -0.81
C GLN A 157 14.69 -16.11 0.38
N ILE A 158 14.49 -14.81 0.56
CA ILE A 158 13.57 -14.25 1.57
C ILE A 158 12.16 -14.79 1.34
N ALA A 159 11.70 -14.80 0.11
CA ALA A 159 10.36 -15.29 -0.25
C ALA A 159 10.19 -16.79 0.01
N ALA A 160 11.22 -17.60 -0.25
CA ALA A 160 11.19 -19.03 0.05
C ALA A 160 11.03 -19.33 1.53
N ILE A 161 11.64 -18.53 2.41
CA ILE A 161 11.46 -18.65 3.88
C ILE A 161 10.03 -18.26 4.28
N ALA A 162 9.49 -17.16 3.74
CA ALA A 162 8.12 -16.73 3.99
C ALA A 162 7.10 -17.77 3.52
N ALA A 163 7.31 -18.37 2.35
CA ALA A 163 6.45 -19.41 1.77
C ALA A 163 6.37 -20.66 2.67
N LYS A 164 7.50 -21.12 3.24
CA LYS A 164 7.53 -22.23 4.23
C LYS A 164 6.68 -21.91 5.46
N ALA A 165 6.52 -20.65 5.79
CA ALA A 165 5.67 -20.19 6.88
C ALA A 165 4.20 -19.98 6.47
N GLY A 166 3.82 -20.22 5.22
CA GLY A 166 2.48 -20.02 4.67
C GLY A 166 2.16 -18.55 4.36
N ILE A 167 3.18 -17.73 4.11
CA ILE A 167 3.05 -16.30 3.81
C ILE A 167 3.51 -16.05 2.38
N GLN A 168 2.69 -15.33 1.60
CA GLN A 168 3.06 -14.86 0.27
C GLN A 168 3.92 -13.60 0.37
N GLN A 169 5.10 -13.63 -0.23
CA GLN A 169 5.93 -12.44 -0.37
C GLN A 169 5.46 -11.60 -1.57
N GLY A 170 5.47 -10.27 -1.40
CA GLY A 170 5.12 -9.33 -2.47
C GLY A 170 6.13 -8.20 -2.60
N LEU A 171 6.26 -7.68 -3.81
CA LEU A 171 7.11 -6.53 -4.14
C LEU A 171 6.26 -5.37 -4.67
N HIS A 172 6.41 -4.22 -4.03
CA HIS A 172 5.85 -2.95 -4.48
C HIS A 172 6.80 -2.26 -5.48
N ASN A 173 6.35 -1.33 -6.28
CA ASN A 173 7.17 -0.69 -7.30
C ASN A 173 7.50 0.77 -6.97
N GLU A 174 8.39 0.97 -6.02
CA GLU A 174 8.95 2.28 -5.69
C GLU A 174 10.48 2.29 -5.86
N GLY A 175 11.06 3.45 -6.08
CA GLY A 175 12.51 3.65 -6.04
C GLY A 175 13.30 2.80 -7.05
N PHE A 176 13.98 1.78 -6.56
CA PHE A 176 14.84 0.88 -7.34
C PHE A 176 14.14 0.27 -8.58
N GLU A 177 12.89 -0.10 -8.44
CA GLU A 177 12.07 -0.71 -9.50
C GLU A 177 11.86 0.24 -10.67
N LEU A 178 11.91 1.55 -10.44
CA LEU A 178 11.73 2.57 -11.47
C LEU A 178 13.02 2.96 -12.20
N SER A 179 14.17 2.48 -11.73
CA SER A 179 15.46 2.77 -12.36
C SER A 179 15.59 2.12 -13.73
N MET A 180 16.52 2.65 -14.53
CA MET A 180 16.84 2.15 -15.87
C MET A 180 18.24 1.52 -15.88
N VAL A 181 18.37 0.35 -16.49
CA VAL A 181 19.63 -0.36 -16.70
C VAL A 181 19.70 -0.77 -18.16
N ASP A 182 20.72 -0.33 -18.88
CA ASP A 182 20.92 -0.62 -20.30
C ASP A 182 19.66 -0.40 -21.15
N GLY A 183 18.94 0.71 -20.89
CA GLY A 183 17.73 1.08 -21.60
C GLY A 183 16.47 0.28 -21.21
N LYS A 184 16.55 -0.63 -20.23
CA LYS A 184 15.43 -1.42 -19.72
C LYS A 184 15.08 -0.98 -18.30
N ARG A 185 13.80 -0.95 -17.97
CA ARG A 185 13.35 -0.65 -16.61
C ARG A 185 13.62 -1.86 -15.70
N THR A 186 14.16 -1.59 -14.52
CA THR A 186 14.41 -2.64 -13.51
C THR A 186 13.14 -3.41 -13.17
N TYR A 187 12.00 -2.74 -13.06
CA TYR A 187 10.72 -3.40 -12.80
C TYR A 187 10.38 -4.47 -13.84
N ASP A 188 10.57 -4.19 -15.12
CA ASP A 188 10.28 -5.15 -16.19
C ASP A 188 11.21 -6.37 -16.11
N MET A 189 12.49 -6.17 -15.75
CA MET A 189 13.44 -7.28 -15.57
C MET A 189 13.09 -8.16 -14.36
N LEU A 190 12.53 -7.58 -13.29
CA LEU A 190 12.16 -8.33 -12.09
C LEU A 190 11.01 -9.32 -12.33
N PHE A 191 10.17 -9.15 -13.37
CA PHE A 191 9.18 -10.17 -13.73
C PHE A 191 9.81 -11.48 -14.18
N ASP A 192 10.98 -11.41 -14.80
CA ASP A 192 11.73 -12.60 -15.29
C ASP A 192 12.64 -13.18 -14.19
N LEU A 193 13.18 -12.32 -13.31
CA LEU A 193 14.17 -12.71 -12.29
C LEU A 193 13.53 -13.25 -10.99
N LEU A 194 12.32 -12.80 -10.65
CA LEU A 194 11.63 -13.22 -9.44
C LEU A 194 10.74 -14.43 -9.70
N ASP A 195 10.93 -15.49 -8.88
CA ASP A 195 10.14 -16.72 -8.95
C ASP A 195 8.63 -16.43 -8.84
N PRO A 196 7.82 -16.73 -9.86
CA PRO A 196 6.39 -16.43 -9.89
C PRO A 196 5.57 -17.19 -8.84
N LYS A 197 6.10 -18.26 -8.26
CA LYS A 197 5.46 -19.03 -7.19
C LYS A 197 5.72 -18.37 -5.81
N LEU A 198 6.89 -17.76 -5.65
CA LEU A 198 7.35 -17.20 -4.38
C LEU A 198 7.02 -15.72 -4.23
N VAL A 199 7.16 -14.94 -5.32
CA VAL A 199 6.99 -13.49 -5.31
C VAL A 199 5.85 -13.06 -6.22
N LYS A 200 4.95 -12.28 -5.65
CA LYS A 200 3.90 -11.55 -6.37
C LYS A 200 4.22 -10.05 -6.35
N PHE A 201 3.44 -9.27 -7.08
CA PHE A 201 3.63 -7.83 -7.14
C PHE A 201 2.43 -7.08 -6.54
N GLN A 202 2.72 -5.92 -5.98
CA GLN A 202 1.74 -4.90 -5.62
C GLN A 202 2.02 -3.67 -6.48
N PHE A 203 1.02 -3.18 -7.22
CA PHE A 203 1.21 -2.07 -8.13
C PHE A 203 0.91 -0.72 -7.47
N GLN A 204 1.84 0.23 -7.56
CA GLN A 204 1.64 1.62 -7.13
C GLN A 204 1.11 2.46 -8.29
N MET A 205 -0.12 2.95 -8.17
CA MET A 205 -0.77 3.71 -9.25
C MET A 205 -0.11 5.04 -9.57
N SER A 206 0.50 5.70 -8.57
CA SER A 206 1.20 6.97 -8.81
C SER A 206 2.41 6.86 -9.74
N THR A 207 2.88 5.62 -10.03
CA THR A 207 3.95 5.38 -11.00
C THR A 207 3.56 5.63 -12.46
N ILE A 208 2.30 5.98 -12.71
CA ILE A 208 1.88 6.57 -14.00
C ILE A 208 2.71 7.81 -14.34
N THR A 209 3.18 8.56 -13.34
CA THR A 209 4.09 9.70 -13.52
C THR A 209 5.47 9.30 -14.08
N ALA A 210 5.84 8.04 -13.92
CA ALA A 210 7.04 7.42 -14.51
C ALA A 210 6.73 6.61 -15.78
N GLY A 211 5.51 6.73 -16.31
CA GLY A 211 5.06 6.06 -17.53
C GLY A 211 4.63 4.60 -17.35
N LEU A 212 4.38 4.13 -16.11
CA LEU A 212 3.84 2.78 -15.88
C LEU A 212 2.30 2.85 -15.87
N ILE A 213 1.67 2.09 -16.75
CA ILE A 213 0.21 2.01 -16.86
C ILE A 213 -0.26 0.68 -16.29
N ALA A 214 -0.90 0.71 -15.13
CA ALA A 214 -1.29 -0.48 -14.37
C ALA A 214 -2.10 -1.49 -15.21
N ALA A 215 -3.06 -1.01 -16.01
CA ALA A 215 -3.89 -1.87 -16.84
C ALA A 215 -3.06 -2.72 -17.83
N GLU A 216 -1.99 -2.16 -18.39
CA GLU A 216 -1.11 -2.87 -19.30
C GLU A 216 -0.33 -3.98 -18.58
N TYR A 217 0.19 -3.69 -17.38
CA TYR A 217 0.90 -4.65 -16.56
C TYR A 217 0.01 -5.80 -16.09
N PHE A 218 -1.22 -5.52 -15.68
CA PHE A 218 -2.17 -6.56 -15.25
C PHE A 218 -2.53 -7.52 -16.38
N LEU A 219 -2.70 -7.01 -17.60
CA LEU A 219 -3.00 -7.83 -18.77
C LEU A 219 -1.77 -8.58 -19.28
N LYS A 220 -0.57 -7.96 -19.21
CA LYS A 220 0.68 -8.58 -19.66
C LYS A 220 1.15 -9.70 -18.74
N TYR A 221 0.92 -9.59 -17.43
CA TYR A 221 1.40 -10.52 -16.43
C TYR A 221 0.28 -11.06 -15.53
N PRO A 222 -0.72 -11.80 -16.10
CA PRO A 222 -1.85 -12.29 -15.32
C PRO A 222 -1.38 -13.25 -14.21
N GLY A 223 -1.99 -13.12 -13.02
CA GLY A 223 -1.64 -13.90 -11.84
C GLY A 223 -0.36 -13.48 -11.12
N ARG A 224 0.36 -12.47 -11.62
CA ARG A 224 1.57 -11.94 -10.95
C ARG A 224 1.24 -10.85 -9.92
N PHE A 225 0.10 -10.17 -10.02
CA PHE A 225 -0.30 -9.10 -9.10
C PHE A 225 -1.30 -9.61 -8.07
N ILE A 226 -1.01 -9.39 -6.78
CA ILE A 226 -1.92 -9.74 -5.68
C ILE A 226 -2.67 -8.51 -5.14
N SER A 227 -2.09 -7.32 -5.30
CA SER A 227 -2.69 -6.09 -4.79
C SER A 227 -2.25 -4.86 -5.58
N MET A 228 -2.90 -3.74 -5.30
CA MET A 228 -2.54 -2.44 -5.84
C MET A 228 -2.83 -1.32 -4.83
N HIS A 229 -1.99 -0.29 -4.83
CA HIS A 229 -2.21 0.95 -4.08
C HIS A 229 -2.89 1.98 -4.95
N LEU A 230 -4.02 2.49 -4.46
CA LEU A 230 -4.82 3.48 -5.18
C LEU A 230 -4.39 4.89 -4.77
N GLN A 231 -3.74 5.55 -5.69
CA GLN A 231 -3.42 6.97 -5.65
C GLN A 231 -3.73 7.54 -7.02
N ASP A 232 -4.57 8.57 -7.10
CA ASP A 232 -4.79 9.25 -8.36
C ASP A 232 -3.97 10.55 -8.43
N VAL A 233 -3.60 10.93 -9.63
CA VAL A 233 -2.77 12.10 -9.90
C VAL A 233 -3.34 12.88 -11.06
N ASP A 234 -3.27 14.19 -11.00
CA ASP A 234 -3.61 15.03 -12.13
C ASP A 234 -2.38 15.22 -13.05
N MET A 235 -2.35 14.50 -14.16
CA MET A 235 -1.26 14.57 -15.13
C MET A 235 -1.24 15.88 -15.92
N ASN A 236 -2.31 16.67 -15.89
CA ASN A 236 -2.40 17.98 -16.52
C ASN A 236 -1.96 19.12 -15.60
N ALA A 237 -1.96 18.88 -14.29
CA ALA A 237 -1.47 19.87 -13.33
C ALA A 237 0.04 20.13 -13.51
N PRO A 238 0.50 21.36 -13.27
CA PRO A 238 1.93 21.66 -13.32
C PRO A 238 2.67 20.83 -12.28
N VAL A 239 3.89 20.41 -12.61
CA VAL A 239 4.81 19.77 -11.68
C VAL A 239 5.19 20.81 -10.64
N THR A 240 4.77 20.61 -9.40
CA THR A 240 5.13 21.49 -8.29
C THR A 240 6.25 20.88 -7.47
N THR A 241 7.28 21.67 -7.20
CA THR A 241 8.24 21.34 -6.14
C THR A 241 7.60 21.83 -4.83
N PRO A 242 7.19 20.93 -3.90
CA PRO A 242 6.64 21.40 -2.63
C PRO A 242 7.69 22.23 -1.90
N PRO A 243 7.29 23.32 -1.21
CA PRO A 243 8.21 24.06 -0.37
C PRO A 243 8.81 23.13 0.68
N SER A 244 10.12 23.22 0.84
CA SER A 244 10.91 22.50 1.84
C SER A 244 10.48 22.93 3.25
N THR A 245 9.58 22.18 3.86
CA THR A 245 9.31 22.28 5.28
C THR A 245 9.65 20.95 5.92
N GLN A 246 10.86 20.88 6.51
CA GLN A 246 11.35 19.76 7.31
C GLN A 246 11.50 18.41 6.56
N GLY A 247 12.52 18.26 5.80
CA GLY A 247 12.92 16.98 5.22
C GLY A 247 14.42 16.89 5.05
N THR A 248 14.98 15.68 5.15
CA THR A 248 16.36 15.45 4.71
C THR A 248 16.46 15.72 3.20
N PRO A 249 17.63 16.14 2.66
CA PRO A 249 17.82 16.37 1.23
C PRO A 249 17.38 15.20 0.34
N ALA A 250 17.44 13.97 0.84
CA ALA A 250 16.96 12.76 0.17
C ALA A 250 15.42 12.69 0.09
N ALA A 251 14.70 13.17 1.11
CA ALA A 251 13.24 13.22 1.09
C ALA A 251 12.73 14.34 0.16
N GLU A 252 13.43 15.47 0.11
CA GLU A 252 13.13 16.58 -0.80
C GLU A 252 13.31 16.20 -2.25
N SER A 253 14.37 15.46 -2.56
CA SER A 253 14.63 14.97 -3.92
C SER A 253 13.60 13.95 -4.40
N ARG A 254 13.01 13.14 -3.51
CA ARG A 254 11.90 12.23 -3.86
C ARG A 254 10.60 12.97 -4.12
N ARG A 255 10.45 14.18 -3.59
CA ARG A 255 9.27 15.04 -3.78
C ARG A 255 9.38 15.99 -4.97
N ALA A 256 10.62 16.30 -5.38
CA ALA A 256 10.87 17.14 -6.53
C ALA A 256 10.29 16.49 -7.80
N GLY A 257 9.44 17.22 -8.50
CA GLY A 257 8.83 16.75 -9.72
C GLY A 257 7.58 15.88 -9.55
N ARG A 258 6.98 15.79 -8.35
CA ARG A 258 5.72 15.07 -8.17
C ARG A 258 4.53 15.92 -8.61
N ARG A 259 3.64 15.30 -9.36
CA ARG A 259 2.32 15.89 -9.65
C ARG A 259 1.42 15.79 -8.41
N PRO A 260 0.46 16.72 -8.23
CA PRO A 260 -0.42 16.69 -7.08
C PRO A 260 -1.28 15.43 -7.07
N GLN A 261 -1.38 14.81 -5.90
CA GLN A 261 -2.35 13.74 -5.68
C GLN A 261 -3.75 14.35 -5.59
N VAL A 262 -4.71 13.68 -6.19
CA VAL A 262 -6.13 13.97 -6.10
C VAL A 262 -6.89 12.73 -5.64
N ALA A 263 -8.13 12.86 -5.22
CA ALA A 263 -8.94 11.69 -4.86
C ALA A 263 -9.10 10.74 -6.06
N VAL A 264 -9.17 9.45 -5.79
CA VAL A 264 -9.43 8.41 -6.80
C VAL A 264 -10.67 8.77 -7.61
N GLY A 265 -10.54 8.76 -8.93
CA GLY A 265 -11.58 9.18 -9.87
C GLY A 265 -11.63 10.69 -10.19
N LYS A 266 -10.69 11.47 -9.64
CA LYS A 266 -10.57 12.91 -9.92
C LYS A 266 -9.29 13.27 -10.68
N GLY A 267 -8.46 12.29 -10.98
CA GLY A 267 -7.21 12.46 -11.71
C GLY A 267 -7.26 11.92 -13.12
N SER A 268 -6.11 11.47 -13.59
CA SER A 268 -5.90 11.05 -14.96
C SER A 268 -5.94 9.54 -15.19
N ILE A 269 -6.15 8.75 -14.12
CA ILE A 269 -6.23 7.29 -14.23
C ILE A 269 -7.65 6.88 -14.66
N ASP A 270 -7.76 6.12 -15.74
CA ASP A 270 -9.01 5.45 -16.13
C ASP A 270 -9.27 4.25 -15.19
N TRP A 271 -10.06 4.48 -14.17
CA TRP A 271 -10.33 3.48 -13.13
C TRP A 271 -11.20 2.33 -13.62
N VAL A 272 -12.12 2.55 -14.54
CA VAL A 272 -12.94 1.48 -15.14
C VAL A 272 -12.02 0.51 -15.90
N LYS A 273 -11.18 1.04 -16.79
CA LYS A 273 -10.19 0.25 -17.52
C LYS A 273 -9.22 -0.45 -16.59
N THR A 274 -8.73 0.25 -15.56
CA THR A 274 -7.76 -0.29 -14.60
C THR A 274 -8.33 -1.44 -13.80
N PHE A 275 -9.54 -1.30 -13.24
CA PHE A 275 -10.17 -2.38 -12.48
C PHE A 275 -10.62 -3.54 -13.36
N THR A 276 -11.06 -3.27 -14.61
CA THR A 276 -11.37 -4.34 -15.58
C THR A 276 -10.13 -5.17 -15.88
N ALA A 277 -8.99 -4.51 -16.13
CA ALA A 277 -7.71 -5.18 -16.32
C ALA A 277 -7.24 -5.93 -15.05
N ALA A 278 -7.43 -5.34 -13.86
CA ALA A 278 -7.11 -5.97 -12.58
C ALA A 278 -7.93 -7.25 -12.34
N LYS A 279 -9.20 -7.25 -12.73
CA LYS A 279 -10.07 -8.45 -12.69
C LYS A 279 -9.52 -9.56 -13.58
N THR A 280 -9.20 -9.25 -14.82
CA THR A 280 -8.59 -10.18 -15.78
C THR A 280 -7.22 -10.66 -15.28
N GLY A 281 -6.39 -9.75 -14.75
CA GLY A 281 -5.08 -10.04 -14.18
C GLY A 281 -5.10 -10.79 -12.85
N GLY A 282 -6.27 -10.95 -12.22
CA GLY A 282 -6.44 -11.75 -11.00
C GLY A 282 -5.98 -11.04 -9.71
N VAL A 283 -6.01 -9.71 -9.66
CA VAL A 283 -5.71 -8.92 -8.46
C VAL A 283 -6.70 -9.27 -7.34
N LYS A 284 -6.21 -9.43 -6.12
CA LYS A 284 -6.97 -9.94 -4.96
C LYS A 284 -7.30 -8.87 -3.91
N ASN A 285 -6.56 -7.76 -3.90
CA ASN A 285 -6.75 -6.68 -2.93
C ASN A 285 -6.45 -5.33 -3.58
N TYR A 286 -7.01 -4.28 -3.03
CA TYR A 286 -6.61 -2.90 -3.33
C TYR A 286 -6.71 -2.03 -2.07
N PHE A 287 -5.83 -1.06 -1.94
CA PHE A 287 -5.70 -0.21 -0.75
C PHE A 287 -5.56 1.24 -1.18
N VAL A 288 -6.43 2.12 -0.68
CA VAL A 288 -6.25 3.56 -0.82
C VAL A 288 -5.05 3.99 0.02
N GLU A 289 -4.08 4.66 -0.60
CA GLU A 289 -2.88 5.17 0.07
C GLU A 289 -2.79 6.68 -0.09
N GLN A 290 -3.60 7.40 0.64
CA GLN A 290 -3.73 8.85 0.57
C GLN A 290 -3.89 9.44 1.97
N ASN A 291 -3.80 10.78 2.10
CA ASN A 291 -4.13 11.45 3.37
C ASN A 291 -5.63 11.28 3.70
N TRP A 292 -6.02 11.68 4.91
CA TRP A 292 -7.38 11.47 5.40
C TRP A 292 -8.46 12.07 4.49
N GLU A 293 -8.28 13.31 4.06
CA GLU A 293 -9.28 14.01 3.23
C GLU A 293 -9.49 13.32 1.88
N LEU A 294 -8.39 13.00 1.18
CA LEU A 294 -8.45 12.28 -0.09
C LEU A 294 -8.97 10.85 0.09
N THR A 295 -8.62 10.18 1.19
CA THR A 295 -9.11 8.82 1.47
C THR A 295 -10.62 8.79 1.63
N GLN A 296 -11.23 9.74 2.33
CA GLN A 296 -12.69 9.83 2.45
C GLN A 296 -13.38 9.96 1.09
N GLN A 297 -12.88 10.86 0.24
CA GLN A 297 -13.41 11.08 -1.11
C GLN A 297 -13.21 9.86 -2.01
N SER A 298 -12.04 9.23 -1.93
CA SER A 298 -11.71 8.04 -2.71
C SER A 298 -12.57 6.84 -2.34
N VAL A 299 -12.78 6.60 -1.04
CA VAL A 299 -13.67 5.54 -0.56
C VAL A 299 -15.12 5.79 -1.00
N ALA A 300 -15.60 7.04 -0.95
CA ALA A 300 -16.92 7.40 -1.44
C ALA A 300 -17.09 7.10 -2.94
N TYR A 301 -16.09 7.45 -3.75
CA TYR A 301 -16.08 7.15 -5.18
C TYR A 301 -16.06 5.64 -5.45
N LEU A 302 -15.20 4.88 -4.77
CA LEU A 302 -15.07 3.42 -4.95
C LEU A 302 -16.37 2.69 -4.67
N LYS A 303 -17.18 3.15 -3.72
CA LYS A 303 -18.52 2.58 -3.44
C LYS A 303 -19.50 2.75 -4.59
N THR A 304 -19.27 3.67 -5.50
CA THR A 304 -20.14 3.95 -6.65
C THR A 304 -19.57 3.42 -7.97
N LEU A 305 -18.31 3.02 -7.99
CA LEU A 305 -17.62 2.58 -9.20
C LEU A 305 -18.09 1.18 -9.61
N LYS A 306 -18.74 1.10 -10.74
CA LYS A 306 -19.18 -0.16 -11.35
C LYS A 306 -18.14 -0.68 -12.34
N VAL A 307 -17.72 -1.94 -12.19
CA VAL A 307 -16.72 -2.61 -13.05
C VAL A 307 -17.12 -4.04 -13.34
#